data_e4a7c109e8e0541594294139d1c5af7b
#
_entry.id   e4a7c109e8e0541594294139d1c5af7b
#
_cell.length_a   1.000
_cell.length_b   1.000
_cell.length_c   1.000
_cell.angle_alpha   90.00
_cell.angle_beta   90.00
_cell.angle_gamma   90.00
#
_symmetry.space_group_name_H-M   'P 1'
#
loop_
_entity.id
_entity.type
_entity.pdbx_description
1 polymer ?
#
loop_
_entity_poly.entity_id
_entity_poly.type
_entity_poly.pdbx_seq_one_letter_code
_entity_poly.pdbx_strand_id
1 'polypeptide(L)'
;MEQKASRAIGAMVRWWDCTAQQREATLQMQQIHYFLALCEELNFTRAARRCGVAQPSLTSAIGALERDLGGALFHRKPAIALTGLGHKVLPYLDEIVRSADCAREVARTLTPRPDADRSAHEAANSSEHPSN
;
A
#
# COMPACT_ATOMS: atom_id res chain seq x y z
N MET A 1 5.18 -30.67 11.91
CA MET A 1 5.13 -29.21 11.96
C MET A 1 6.10 -28.56 11.00
N GLU A 2 7.31 -29.06 10.91
CA GLU A 2 8.30 -28.52 9.98
C GLU A 2 7.86 -28.65 8.52
N GLN A 3 7.19 -29.73 8.20
CA GLN A 3 6.68 -29.92 6.84
C GLN A 3 5.62 -28.91 6.46
N LYS A 4 4.79 -28.52 7.43
CA LYS A 4 3.76 -27.51 7.19
C LYS A 4 4.38 -26.14 6.90
N ALA A 5 5.38 -25.77 7.69
CA ALA A 5 6.08 -24.52 7.49
C ALA A 5 6.80 -24.51 6.15
N SER A 6 7.42 -25.61 5.80
CA SER A 6 8.12 -25.77 4.54
C SER A 6 7.16 -25.64 3.36
N ARG A 7 5.98 -26.23 3.48
CA ARG A 7 4.95 -26.14 2.45
C ARG A 7 4.45 -24.70 2.30
N ALA A 8 4.27 -24.03 3.43
CA ALA A 8 3.81 -22.65 3.39
C ALA A 8 4.82 -21.76 2.69
N ILE A 9 6.08 -21.94 3.00
CA ILE A 9 7.15 -21.18 2.36
C ILE A 9 7.23 -21.49 0.88
N GLY A 10 7.13 -22.75 0.51
CA GLY A 10 7.13 -23.17 -0.88
C GLY A 10 5.94 -22.60 -1.66
N ALA A 11 4.77 -22.58 -1.04
CA ALA A 11 3.58 -22.01 -1.65
C ALA A 11 3.74 -20.52 -1.85
N MET A 12 4.32 -19.81 -0.87
CA MET A 12 4.58 -18.39 -0.97
C MET A 12 5.55 -18.05 -2.09
N VAL A 13 6.61 -18.83 -2.21
CA VAL A 13 7.60 -18.64 -3.27
C VAL A 13 6.98 -18.85 -4.63
N ARG A 14 6.16 -19.89 -4.78
CA ARG A 14 5.48 -20.16 -6.04
C ARG A 14 4.50 -19.05 -6.40
N TRP A 15 3.77 -18.57 -5.41
CA TRP A 15 2.84 -17.47 -5.60
C TRP A 15 3.57 -16.21 -6.05
N TRP A 16 4.72 -15.96 -5.45
CA TRP A 16 5.56 -14.83 -5.81
C TRP A 16 6.05 -14.95 -7.26
N ASP A 17 6.48 -16.13 -7.66
CA ASP A 17 6.95 -16.35 -9.02
C ASP A 17 5.84 -16.12 -10.04
N CYS A 18 4.64 -16.61 -9.75
CA CYS A 18 3.48 -16.35 -10.60
C CYS A 18 3.20 -14.88 -10.74
N THR A 19 3.29 -14.15 -9.63
CA THR A 19 3.05 -12.72 -9.62
C THR A 19 4.08 -11.98 -10.46
N ALA A 20 5.34 -12.43 -10.38
CA ALA A 20 6.40 -11.82 -11.15
C ALA A 20 6.18 -11.96 -12.66
N GLN A 21 5.59 -13.06 -13.09
CA GLN A 21 5.27 -13.29 -14.48
C GLN A 21 4.08 -12.49 -14.97
N GLN A 22 3.22 -12.07 -14.05
CA GLN A 22 2.02 -11.31 -14.36
C GLN A 22 2.14 -9.86 -13.91
N ARG A 23 3.26 -9.26 -14.21
CA ARG A 23 3.54 -7.89 -13.75
C ARG A 23 2.50 -6.87 -14.17
N GLU A 24 1.88 -7.07 -15.33
CA GLU A 24 0.89 -6.14 -15.85
C GLU A 24 -0.39 -6.15 -15.02
N ALA A 25 -0.66 -7.24 -14.31
CA ALA A 25 -1.85 -7.41 -13.49
C ALA A 25 -1.54 -7.33 -12.00
N THR A 26 -0.45 -6.67 -11.61
CA THR A 26 -0.03 -6.61 -10.23
C THR A 26 -0.71 -5.46 -9.49
N LEU A 27 -1.32 -5.77 -8.35
CA LEU A 27 -1.86 -4.76 -7.46
C LEU A 27 -0.72 -3.89 -6.92
N GLN A 28 -0.93 -2.59 -6.92
CA GLN A 28 0.05 -1.65 -6.38
C GLN A 28 -0.53 -0.94 -5.18
N MET A 29 0.31 -0.73 -4.17
CA MET A 29 -0.12 -0.05 -2.95
C MET A 29 -0.71 1.33 -3.24
N GLN A 30 -0.11 2.05 -4.18
CA GLN A 30 -0.60 3.37 -4.54
C GLN A 30 -2.04 3.32 -5.06
N GLN A 31 -2.35 2.32 -5.89
CA GLN A 31 -3.70 2.13 -6.40
C GLN A 31 -4.69 1.85 -5.26
N ILE A 32 -4.27 1.07 -4.29
CA ILE A 32 -5.10 0.73 -3.14
C ILE A 32 -5.36 1.96 -2.28
N HIS A 33 -4.34 2.78 -2.05
CA HIS A 33 -4.51 4.03 -1.31
C HIS A 33 -5.51 4.96 -2.02
N TYR A 34 -5.41 5.07 -3.33
CA TYR A 34 -6.33 5.90 -4.11
C TYR A 34 -7.76 5.35 -4.04
N PHE A 35 -7.89 4.03 -4.10
CA PHE A 35 -9.20 3.38 -3.96
C PHE A 35 -9.83 3.70 -2.62
N LEU A 36 -9.07 3.57 -1.53
CA LEU A 36 -9.59 3.85 -0.19
C LEU A 36 -9.97 5.31 -0.03
N ALA A 37 -9.16 6.22 -0.56
CA ALA A 37 -9.49 7.64 -0.53
C ALA A 37 -10.78 7.92 -1.30
N LEU A 38 -10.95 7.30 -2.45
CA LEU A 38 -12.16 7.49 -3.26
C LEU A 38 -13.39 6.88 -2.58
N CYS A 39 -13.21 5.79 -1.85
CA CYS A 39 -14.30 5.20 -1.07
C CYS A 39 -14.84 6.18 -0.02
N GLU A 40 -13.95 6.94 0.60
CA GLU A 40 -14.34 7.90 1.63
C GLU A 40 -14.90 9.18 1.03
N GLU A 41 -14.28 9.69 -0.02
CA GLU A 41 -14.67 10.97 -0.60
C GLU A 41 -15.84 10.85 -1.57
N LEU A 42 -15.94 9.73 -2.28
CA LEU A 42 -16.91 9.51 -3.34
C LEU A 42 -16.93 10.66 -4.35
N ASN A 43 -15.77 11.22 -4.60
CA ASN A 43 -15.57 12.35 -5.50
C ASN A 43 -14.13 12.29 -5.99
N PHE A 44 -13.95 12.16 -7.31
CA PHE A 44 -12.63 11.98 -7.90
C PHE A 44 -11.72 13.18 -7.63
N THR A 45 -12.27 14.38 -7.74
CA THR A 45 -11.48 15.60 -7.52
C THR A 45 -11.01 15.71 -6.09
N ARG A 46 -11.89 15.44 -5.13
CA ARG A 46 -11.54 15.48 -3.70
C ARG A 46 -10.56 14.40 -3.34
N ALA A 47 -10.77 13.19 -3.85
CA ALA A 47 -9.87 12.08 -3.57
C ALA A 47 -8.49 12.38 -4.11
N ALA A 48 -8.38 12.92 -5.33
CA ALA A 48 -7.11 13.29 -5.92
C ALA A 48 -6.41 14.37 -5.10
N ARG A 49 -7.16 15.37 -4.66
CA ARG A 49 -6.62 16.44 -3.82
C ARG A 49 -6.09 15.87 -2.51
N ARG A 50 -6.85 14.97 -1.90
CA ARG A 50 -6.46 14.32 -0.65
C ARG A 50 -5.17 13.51 -0.82
N CYS A 51 -5.00 12.86 -1.95
CA CYS A 51 -3.82 12.07 -2.24
C CYS A 51 -2.66 12.91 -2.77
N GLY A 52 -2.88 14.19 -3.04
CA GLY A 52 -1.83 15.06 -3.55
C GLY A 52 -1.46 14.78 -4.99
N VAL A 53 -2.42 14.34 -5.81
CA VAL A 53 -2.17 14.00 -7.21
C VAL A 53 -3.20 14.66 -8.11
N ALA A 54 -2.91 14.70 -9.41
CA ALA A 54 -3.87 15.19 -10.38
C ALA A 54 -5.00 14.17 -10.55
N GLN A 55 -6.20 14.67 -10.83
CA GLN A 55 -7.36 13.80 -10.99
C GLN A 55 -7.16 12.72 -12.07
N PRO A 56 -6.57 13.04 -13.24
CA PRO A 56 -6.34 11.98 -14.23
C PRO A 56 -5.43 10.86 -13.74
N SER A 57 -4.47 11.18 -12.87
CA SER A 57 -3.59 10.16 -12.29
C SER A 57 -4.37 9.21 -11.39
N LEU A 58 -5.24 9.76 -10.56
CA LEU A 58 -6.09 8.95 -9.69
C LEU A 58 -7.05 8.10 -10.52
N THR A 59 -7.69 8.70 -11.51
CA THR A 59 -8.64 8.00 -12.38
C THR A 59 -7.95 6.85 -13.11
N SER A 60 -6.74 7.09 -13.61
CA SER A 60 -5.96 6.06 -14.30
C SER A 60 -5.60 4.91 -13.36
N ALA A 61 -5.19 5.23 -12.14
CA ALA A 61 -4.84 4.21 -11.15
C ALA A 61 -6.05 3.37 -10.75
N ILE A 62 -7.20 3.99 -10.57
CA ILE A 62 -8.43 3.27 -10.26
C ILE A 62 -8.80 2.34 -11.44
N GLY A 63 -8.68 2.84 -12.67
CA GLY A 63 -8.93 2.02 -13.85
C GLY A 63 -8.01 0.81 -13.93
N ALA A 64 -6.75 0.99 -13.60
CA ALA A 64 -5.79 -0.11 -13.58
C ALA A 64 -6.16 -1.15 -12.51
N LEU A 65 -6.58 -0.69 -11.33
CA LEU A 65 -7.03 -1.58 -10.28
C LEU A 65 -8.27 -2.36 -10.69
N GLU A 66 -9.21 -1.70 -11.34
CA GLU A 66 -10.41 -2.36 -11.85
C GLU A 66 -10.07 -3.43 -12.88
N ARG A 67 -9.13 -3.14 -13.77
CA ARG A 67 -8.68 -4.13 -14.75
C ARG A 67 -7.99 -5.31 -14.09
N ASP A 68 -7.17 -5.06 -13.08
CA ASP A 68 -6.49 -6.12 -12.35
C ASP A 68 -7.48 -7.03 -11.62
N LEU A 69 -8.51 -6.45 -11.03
CA LEU A 69 -9.52 -7.21 -10.30
C LEU A 69 -10.63 -7.77 -11.21
N GLY A 70 -10.66 -7.34 -12.44
CA GLY A 70 -11.59 -7.89 -13.43
C GLY A 70 -12.99 -7.31 -13.42
N GLY A 71 -13.19 -6.14 -12.79
CA GLY A 71 -14.50 -5.53 -12.78
C GLY A 71 -14.49 -4.12 -12.20
N ALA A 72 -15.56 -3.39 -12.45
CA ALA A 72 -15.69 -2.03 -11.95
C ALA A 72 -15.87 -2.02 -10.44
N LEU A 73 -15.16 -1.13 -9.79
CA LEU A 73 -15.24 -0.94 -8.35
C LEU A 73 -16.21 0.19 -7.98
N PHE A 74 -16.44 1.11 -8.89
CA PHE A 74 -17.32 2.25 -8.68
C PHE A 74 -18.32 2.40 -9.81
N HIS A 75 -19.56 2.70 -9.44
CA HIS A 75 -20.53 3.27 -10.37
C HIS A 75 -20.19 4.75 -10.51
N ARG A 76 -20.25 5.29 -11.73
CA ARG A 76 -19.96 6.70 -11.95
C ARG A 76 -21.22 7.53 -12.18
N LYS A 77 -22.32 6.88 -12.49
CA LYS A 77 -23.58 7.56 -12.77
C LYS A 77 -24.71 6.84 -12.04
N PRO A 78 -25.69 7.58 -11.55
CA PRO A 78 -25.79 9.04 -11.55
C PRO A 78 -24.85 9.72 -10.58
N ALA A 79 -24.29 8.99 -9.64
CA ALA A 79 -23.33 9.47 -8.66
C ALA A 79 -22.30 8.39 -8.41
N ILE A 80 -21.16 8.78 -7.86
CA ILE A 80 -20.10 7.83 -7.56
C ILE A 80 -20.49 7.00 -6.34
N ALA A 81 -20.49 5.68 -6.50
CA ALA A 81 -20.82 4.75 -5.43
C ALA A 81 -20.09 3.45 -5.67
N LEU A 82 -19.81 2.71 -4.60
CA LEU A 82 -19.17 1.41 -4.72
C LEU A 82 -20.11 0.41 -5.39
N THR A 83 -19.55 -0.40 -6.27
CA THR A 83 -20.26 -1.55 -6.84
C THR A 83 -20.29 -2.69 -5.82
N GLY A 84 -21.02 -3.75 -6.13
CA GLY A 84 -20.98 -4.97 -5.31
C GLY A 84 -19.56 -5.51 -5.18
N LEU A 85 -18.81 -5.50 -6.27
CA LEU A 85 -17.41 -5.93 -6.23
C LEU A 85 -16.60 -5.00 -5.33
N GLY A 86 -16.79 -3.68 -5.46
CA GLY A 86 -16.10 -2.71 -4.62
C GLY A 86 -16.36 -2.94 -3.15
N HIS A 87 -17.60 -3.19 -2.78
CA HIS A 87 -17.96 -3.48 -1.39
C HIS A 87 -17.27 -4.75 -0.88
N LYS A 88 -17.19 -5.77 -1.72
CA LYS A 88 -16.62 -7.04 -1.31
C LYS A 88 -15.11 -7.00 -1.18
N VAL A 89 -14.42 -6.27 -2.04
CA VAL A 89 -12.96 -6.20 -1.98
C VAL A 89 -12.45 -5.16 -0.99
N LEU A 90 -13.29 -4.19 -0.62
CA LEU A 90 -12.88 -3.11 0.28
C LEU A 90 -12.21 -3.60 1.56
N PRO A 91 -12.80 -4.54 2.33
CA PRO A 91 -12.14 -4.98 3.56
C PRO A 91 -10.79 -5.64 3.31
N TYR A 92 -10.63 -6.34 2.20
CA TYR A 92 -9.35 -6.97 1.89
C TYR A 92 -8.28 -5.96 1.53
N LEU A 93 -8.65 -4.96 0.74
CA LEU A 93 -7.71 -3.91 0.35
C LEU A 93 -7.32 -3.04 1.55
N ASP A 94 -8.28 -2.76 2.41
CA ASP A 94 -8.02 -2.04 3.66
C ASP A 94 -7.05 -2.82 4.54
N GLU A 95 -7.23 -4.12 4.62
CA GLU A 95 -6.34 -4.98 5.40
C GLU A 95 -4.93 -5.02 4.84
N ILE A 96 -4.77 -5.00 3.52
CA ILE A 96 -3.45 -4.95 2.90
C ILE A 96 -2.69 -3.70 3.37
N VAL A 97 -3.36 -2.55 3.34
CA VAL A 97 -2.74 -1.29 3.77
C VAL A 97 -2.39 -1.34 5.25
N ARG A 98 -3.29 -1.84 6.08
CA ARG A 98 -3.05 -1.97 7.51
C ARG A 98 -1.88 -2.90 7.80
N SER A 99 -1.81 -4.02 7.09
CA SER A 99 -0.70 -4.95 7.25
C SER A 99 0.62 -4.33 6.83
N ALA A 100 0.63 -3.56 5.76
CA ALA A 100 1.83 -2.86 5.32
C ALA A 100 2.28 -1.84 6.37
N ASP A 101 1.33 -1.12 6.95
CA ASP A 101 1.64 -0.14 8.01
C ASP A 101 2.19 -0.85 9.24
N CYS A 102 1.61 -1.98 9.61
CA CYS A 102 2.12 -2.77 10.73
C CYS A 102 3.53 -3.26 10.46
N ALA A 103 3.81 -3.71 9.25
CA ALA A 103 5.14 -4.16 8.88
C ALA A 103 6.16 -3.05 8.99
N ARG A 104 5.79 -1.84 8.54
CA ARG A 104 6.66 -0.67 8.66
C ARG A 104 6.93 -0.32 10.12
N GLU A 105 5.90 -0.42 10.95
CA GLU A 105 6.02 -0.12 12.37
C GLU A 105 6.94 -1.12 13.06
N VAL A 106 6.79 -2.39 12.78
CA VAL A 106 7.68 -3.43 13.32
C VAL A 106 9.11 -3.17 12.90
N ALA A 107 9.31 -2.84 11.62
CA ALA A 107 10.65 -2.55 11.10
C ALA A 107 11.28 -1.36 11.82
N ARG A 108 10.48 -0.34 12.11
CA ARG A 108 10.98 0.85 12.81
C ARG A 108 11.43 0.54 14.23
N THR A 109 10.72 -0.37 14.91
CA THR A 109 11.08 -0.73 16.28
C THR A 109 12.29 -1.62 16.35
N LEU A 110 12.55 -2.43 15.33
CA LEU A 110 13.64 -3.40 15.33
C LEU A 110 14.88 -2.90 14.62
N THR A 111 14.73 -1.95 13.70
CA THR A 111 15.84 -1.46 12.88
C THR A 111 15.97 0.04 13.08
N PRO A 112 17.13 0.56 13.49
CA PRO A 112 17.30 2.00 13.62
C PRO A 112 17.13 2.67 12.26
N ARG A 113 16.40 3.78 12.27
CA ARG A 113 16.25 4.59 11.06
C ARG A 113 17.58 5.32 10.77
N PRO A 114 17.90 5.51 9.50
CA PRO A 114 19.08 6.29 9.16
C PRO A 114 19.08 7.69 9.80
N ASP A 115 17.91 8.32 9.86
CA ASP A 115 17.79 9.65 10.45
C ASP A 115 18.05 9.64 11.96
N ALA A 116 17.47 8.67 12.66
CA ALA A 116 17.67 8.52 14.10
C ALA A 116 19.11 8.15 14.41
N ASP A 117 19.70 7.28 13.60
CA ASP A 117 21.09 6.88 13.76
C ASP A 117 22.02 8.07 13.55
N ARG A 118 21.74 8.88 12.55
CA ARG A 118 22.51 10.07 12.28
C ARG A 118 22.43 11.06 13.44
N SER A 119 21.26 11.28 13.98
CA SER A 119 21.06 12.19 15.10
C SER A 119 21.84 11.71 16.32
N ALA A 120 21.79 10.42 16.61
CA ALA A 120 22.51 9.85 17.74
C ALA A 120 24.01 9.98 17.53
N HIS A 121 24.47 9.77 16.32
CA HIS A 121 25.89 9.89 16.00
C HIS A 121 26.38 11.33 16.14
N GLU A 122 25.60 12.27 15.67
CA GLU A 122 25.92 13.69 15.79
C GLU A 122 25.97 14.14 17.24
N ALA A 123 25.02 13.68 18.03
CA ALA A 123 24.99 13.99 19.45
C ALA A 123 26.23 13.45 20.16
N ALA A 124 26.61 12.23 19.85
CA ALA A 124 27.81 11.62 20.43
C ALA A 124 29.06 12.38 20.02
N ASN A 125 29.12 12.77 18.77
CA ASN A 125 30.25 13.57 18.27
C ASN A 125 30.34 14.91 18.96
N SER A 126 29.21 15.56 19.15
CA SER A 126 29.16 16.87 19.81
C SER A 126 29.62 16.77 21.22
N SER A 127 29.29 15.72 21.94
CA SER A 127 29.67 15.56 23.32
C SER A 127 31.17 15.27 23.47
N GLU A 128 31.78 14.69 22.48
CA GLU A 128 33.22 14.43 22.51
C GLU A 128 34.03 15.64 22.10
N HIS A 129 33.51 16.47 21.27
CA HIS A 129 34.20 17.61 20.71
C HIS A 129 34.58 18.69 21.75
N PRO A 130 33.72 19.03 22.71
CA PRO A 130 34.02 20.11 23.62
C PRO A 130 35.19 19.88 24.56
N SER A 131 35.69 18.67 24.60
CA SER A 131 36.82 18.38 25.49
C SER A 131 38.09 19.08 25.04
N ASN A 132 38.11 19.60 23.87
CA ASN A 132 39.21 20.36 23.34
C ASN A 132 39.04 21.85 23.63
#